data_0613c26a1c56e5dc5ab57288fb62ca86
#
_entry.id   0613c26a1c56e5dc5ab57288fb62ca86
#
_cell.length_a   1.000
_cell.length_b   1.000
_cell.length_c   1.000
_cell.angle_alpha   90.00
_cell.angle_beta   90.00
_cell.angle_gamma   90.00
#
_symmetry.space_group_name_H-M   'P 1'
#
loop_
_entity.id
_entity.type
_entity.pdbx_description
1 polymer ?
#
loop_
_entity_poly.entity_id
_entity_poly.type
_entity_poly.pdbx_seq_one_letter_code
_entity_poly.pdbx_strand_id
1 'polypeptide(L)' 'MGSLVLTKREALIMNTFEESQEAFKHALSIERFNEREGDYYYIGDWMFMGSILNNNRFKNRNTKEYVHINKEA' A
#
# COMPACT_ATOMS: atom_id res chain seq x y z
N MET A 1 -13.63 31.33 -3.28
CA MET A 1 -13.48 30.67 -3.28
C MET A 1 -12.91 30.09 -3.90
N GLY A 2 -12.58 30.09 -4.43
CA GLY A 2 -11.89 29.44 -5.19
C GLY A 2 -11.41 28.28 -4.85
N SER A 3 -11.96 27.80 -4.38
CA SER A 3 -11.55 26.74 -3.92
C SER A 3 -11.02 25.87 -4.88
N LEU A 4 -10.00 25.36 -4.63
CA LEU A 4 -9.53 24.28 -5.32
C LEU A 4 -10.38 23.15 -5.00
N VAL A 5 -11.37 22.98 -5.77
CA VAL A 5 -12.20 21.81 -5.61
C VAL A 5 -11.62 20.76 -6.53
N LEU A 6 -10.97 19.80 -5.94
CA LEU A 6 -10.50 18.66 -6.72
C LEU A 6 -11.71 17.88 -7.17
N THR A 7 -11.65 17.36 -8.37
CA THR A 7 -12.72 16.49 -8.82
C THR A 7 -12.64 15.21 -7.97
N LYS A 8 -13.75 14.54 -7.90
CA LYS A 8 -13.81 13.30 -7.15
C LYS A 8 -12.74 12.32 -7.61
N ARG A 9 -12.51 12.27 -8.92
CA ARG A 9 -11.54 11.38 -9.50
C ARG A 9 -10.11 11.73 -9.05
N GLU A 10 -9.79 13.03 -9.08
CA GLU A 10 -8.46 13.46 -8.68
C GLU A 10 -8.22 13.17 -7.19
N ALA A 11 -9.22 13.39 -6.38
CA ALA A 11 -9.10 13.13 -4.95
C ALA A 11 -8.88 11.66 -4.70
N LEU A 12 -9.58 10.78 -5.42
CA LEU A 12 -9.40 9.35 -5.26
C LEU A 12 -8.00 8.89 -5.66
N ILE A 13 -7.47 9.44 -6.75
CA ILE A 13 -6.13 9.09 -7.19
C ILE A 13 -5.10 9.52 -6.17
N MET A 14 -5.23 10.73 -5.65
CA MET A 14 -4.31 11.23 -4.64
C MET A 14 -4.37 10.39 -3.37
N ASN A 15 -5.59 10.06 -2.94
CA ASN A 15 -5.76 9.25 -1.74
C ASN A 15 -5.14 7.87 -1.91
N THR A 16 -5.32 7.29 -3.09
CA THR A 16 -4.74 5.98 -3.36
C THR A 16 -3.22 6.01 -3.30
N PHE A 17 -2.62 7.06 -3.84
CA PHE A 17 -1.17 7.20 -3.80
C PHE A 17 -0.66 7.35 -2.37
N GLU A 18 -1.32 8.20 -1.60
CA GLU A 18 -0.94 8.43 -0.21
C GLU A 18 -1.16 7.18 0.62
N GLU A 19 -2.28 6.49 0.40
CA GLU A 19 -2.55 5.25 1.11
C GLU A 19 -1.49 4.20 0.80
N SER A 20 -1.08 4.12 -0.46
CA SER A 20 -0.04 3.18 -0.86
C SER A 20 1.28 3.47 -0.13
N GLN A 21 1.67 4.74 -0.10
CA GLN A 21 2.90 5.12 0.58
C GLN A 21 2.86 4.78 2.06
N GLU A 22 1.75 5.11 2.71
CA GLU A 22 1.61 4.84 4.13
C GLU A 22 1.58 3.34 4.41
N ALA A 23 0.92 2.60 3.53
CA ALA A 23 0.82 1.15 3.70
C ALA A 23 2.20 0.50 3.61
N PHE A 24 3.02 0.92 2.65
CA PHE A 24 4.37 0.38 2.52
C PHE A 24 5.27 0.81 3.68
N LYS A 25 5.15 2.08 4.11
CA LYS A 25 5.93 2.53 5.25
C LYS A 25 5.60 1.74 6.50
N HIS A 26 4.32 1.50 6.72
CA HIS A 26 3.89 0.73 7.88
C HIS A 26 4.44 -0.70 7.82
N ALA A 27 4.32 -1.32 6.65
CA ALA A 27 4.80 -2.70 6.49
C ALA A 27 6.29 -2.82 6.72
N LEU A 28 7.05 -1.81 6.29
CA LEU A 28 8.49 -1.78 6.55
C LEU A 28 8.76 -1.58 8.03
N SER A 29 8.02 -0.69 8.67
CA SER A 29 8.27 -0.35 10.07
C SER A 29 8.03 -1.54 11.00
N ILE A 30 7.13 -2.42 10.65
CA ILE A 30 6.85 -3.61 11.45
C ILE A 30 7.55 -4.84 10.89
N GLU A 31 8.44 -4.63 9.93
CA GLU A 31 9.28 -5.68 9.36
C GLU A 31 8.51 -6.82 8.66
N ARG A 32 7.32 -6.51 8.18
CA ARG A 32 6.59 -7.47 7.35
C ARG A 32 7.13 -7.47 5.94
N PHE A 33 7.63 -6.34 5.46
CA PHE A 33 8.36 -6.22 4.20
C PHE A 33 9.75 -5.70 4.49
N ASN A 34 10.65 -5.89 3.53
CA ASN A 34 12.01 -5.42 3.68
C ASN A 34 12.52 -4.90 2.33
N GLU A 35 13.73 -4.38 2.35
CA GLU A 35 14.34 -3.83 1.14
C GLU A 35 15.47 -4.72 0.62
N ARG A 36 15.43 -6.00 0.95
CA ARG A 36 16.44 -6.95 0.52
C ARG A 36 15.99 -7.66 -0.76
N GLU A 37 16.61 -7.32 -1.86
CA GLU A 37 16.31 -7.98 -3.13
C GLU A 37 16.58 -9.47 -3.00
N GLY A 38 15.69 -10.27 -3.56
CA GLY A 38 15.81 -11.72 -3.47
C GLY A 38 15.05 -12.31 -2.30
N ASP A 39 14.68 -11.50 -1.33
CA ASP A 39 13.85 -11.97 -0.22
C ASP A 39 12.41 -12.04 -0.68
N TYR A 40 11.67 -13.04 -0.19
CA TYR A 40 10.27 -13.19 -0.58
C TYR A 40 9.46 -11.93 -0.27
N TYR A 41 9.77 -11.26 0.83
CA TYR A 41 9.04 -10.06 1.23
C TYR A 41 9.76 -8.78 0.81
N TYR A 42 10.58 -8.87 -0.24
CA TYR A 42 11.21 -7.68 -0.78
C TYR A 42 10.12 -6.72 -1.28
N ILE A 43 10.16 -5.49 -0.80
CA ILE A 43 9.09 -4.52 -1.05
C ILE A 43 8.86 -4.27 -2.54
N GLY A 44 9.90 -4.38 -3.35
CA GLY A 44 9.79 -4.14 -4.79
C GLY A 44 8.96 -5.18 -5.52
N ASP A 45 8.68 -6.31 -4.89
CA ASP A 45 7.90 -7.38 -5.51
C ASP A 45 6.42 -7.33 -5.16
N TRP A 46 6.00 -6.36 -4.37
CA TRP A 46 4.62 -6.30 -3.91
C TRP A 46 3.92 -5.04 -4.40
N MET A 47 2.63 -5.18 -4.66
CA MET A 47 1.79 -4.08 -5.11
C MET A 47 0.70 -3.85 -4.10
N PHE A 48 0.44 -2.58 -3.78
CA PHE A 48 -0.64 -2.24 -2.88
C PHE A 48 -1.97 -2.38 -3.61
N MET A 49 -2.87 -3.18 -3.06
CA MET A 49 -4.15 -3.48 -3.69
C MET A 49 -5.33 -2.83 -2.97
N GLY A 50 -5.05 -1.86 -2.11
CA GLY A 50 -6.11 -1.18 -1.39
C GLY A 50 -6.35 -1.77 -0.02
N SER A 51 -7.19 -1.10 0.75
CA SER A 51 -7.51 -1.52 2.10
C SER A 51 -8.93 -2.05 2.16
N ILE A 52 -9.13 -3.11 2.94
CA ILE A 52 -10.46 -3.60 3.24
C ILE A 52 -10.56 -3.67 4.75
N LEU A 53 -11.58 -2.99 5.30
CA LEU A 53 -11.72 -2.84 6.74
C LEU A 53 -10.47 -2.18 7.28
N ASN A 54 -9.77 -2.80 8.20
CA ASN A 54 -8.59 -2.19 8.77
C ASN A 54 -7.32 -2.88 8.30
N ASN A 55 -7.37 -3.54 7.15
CA ASN A 55 -6.24 -4.29 6.62
C ASN A 55 -5.78 -3.73 5.29
N ASN A 56 -4.48 -3.51 5.16
CA ASN A 56 -3.87 -3.19 3.90
C ASN A 56 -3.60 -4.48 3.17
N ARG A 57 -3.94 -4.53 1.88
CA ARG A 57 -3.74 -5.74 1.08
C ARG A 57 -2.65 -5.49 0.07
N PHE A 58 -1.76 -6.48 -0.07
CA PHE A 58 -0.67 -6.40 -1.03
C PHE A 58 -0.67 -7.69 -1.85
N LYS A 59 -0.28 -7.57 -3.11
CA LYS A 59 -0.22 -8.71 -4.01
C LYS A 59 1.20 -8.85 -4.54
N ASN A 60 1.75 -10.05 -4.49
CA ASN A 60 3.07 -10.30 -5.04
C ASN A 60 2.98 -10.34 -6.56
N ARG A 61 3.81 -9.55 -7.24
CA ARG A 61 3.75 -9.45 -8.69
C ARG A 61 4.16 -10.73 -9.38
N ASN A 62 4.96 -11.54 -8.72
CA ASN A 62 5.49 -12.77 -9.31
C ASN A 62 4.61 -13.98 -9.03
N THR A 63 4.22 -14.17 -7.78
CA THR A 63 3.45 -15.34 -7.37
C THR A 63 1.95 -15.11 -7.41
N LYS A 64 1.53 -13.85 -7.44
CA LYS A 64 0.12 -13.44 -7.40
C LYS A 64 -0.53 -13.72 -6.05
N GLU A 65 0.25 -14.05 -5.05
CA GLU A 65 -0.27 -14.28 -3.71
C GLU A 65 -0.54 -12.97 -3.00
N TYR A 66 -1.50 -12.99 -2.08
CA TYR A 66 -1.86 -11.81 -1.31
C TYR A 66 -1.38 -11.90 0.12
N VAL A 67 -1.08 -10.74 0.68
CA VAL A 67 -0.76 -10.61 2.10
C VAL A 67 -1.65 -9.48 2.64
N HIS A 68 -2.22 -9.71 3.82
CA HIS A 68 -3.04 -8.72 4.49
C HIS A 68 -2.32 -8.29 5.76
N ILE A 69 -2.14 -6.99 5.93
CA ILE A 69 -1.45 -6.45 7.09
C ILE A 69 -2.38 -5.47 7.79
N ASN A 70 -2.69 -5.76 9.05
CA ASN A 70 -3.56 -4.90 9.82
C ASN A 70 -2.88 -3.55 10.03
N LYS A 71 -3.64 -2.48 9.85
CA LYS A 71 -3.08 -1.13 9.97
C LYS A 71 -2.59 -0.81 11.36
N GLU A 72 -3.06 -1.56 12.35
CA GLU A 72 -2.67 -1.32 13.74
C GLU A 72 -1.64 -2.32 14.25
N ALA A 73 -1.14 -3.14 13.37
CA ALA A 73 -0.13 -4.12 13.74
C ALA A 73 1.20 -3.44 14.13
#